data_adbb9b1654e9de8b33672b2a9ecaac37
#
_entry.id   adbb9b1654e9de8b33672b2a9ecaac37
#
_cell.length_a   1.000
_cell.length_b   1.000
_cell.length_c   1.000
_cell.angle_alpha   90.00
_cell.angle_beta   90.00
_cell.angle_gamma   90.00
#
_symmetry.space_group_name_H-M   'P 1'
#
loop_
_entity.id
_entity.type
_entity.pdbx_description
1 polymer ?
#
loop_
_entity_poly.entity_id
_entity_poly.type
_entity_poly.pdbx_seq_one_letter_code
_entity_poly.pdbx_strand_id
1 'polypeptide(L)'
;MRDCMACTRPCTVEKKGQQVEVLEIEQAPFTRATYINQARVHMGYHYPRSLSTAMKSAGYFKRFVEDYSFCIHTKFEQIYATSSHFSWTDATEFRKFCKDAGIPCKPLPVEEYFQPGLCDGAFLTEEYTYDAHILRDYLMEEIAKYPGIKLHFGRKITEIEKQTDCYEVTALHEGKQEVYRAPFVLNATYASVNQILRKVKGAETQDFGLKYELCEIILCKASDKIRNIGFTVMDGPFFSIMPFGKTGYHSLTSVTFTPHKTSYDATPQFPCVGENGNCCQGGFLGNCNDCPGRPESAWEYMSTLARKYMREEYAFIYEKSLFSMKPILKASEIDDSRPTVIRALSEDPVFISVLSGKINTVYDLDPFLD
;
A
#
# COMPACT_ATOMS: atom_id res chain seq x y z
N MET A 1 8.39 -5.38 -5.33
CA MET A 1 7.34 -6.12 -6.07
C MET A 1 5.89 -5.64 -5.85
N ARG A 2 5.53 -4.83 -4.83
CA ARG A 2 4.26 -4.05 -4.91
C ARG A 2 4.25 -3.21 -6.16
N ASP A 3 5.39 -3.03 -6.66
CA ASP A 3 5.76 -2.03 -7.59
C ASP A 3 6.18 -2.66 -8.92
N CYS A 4 6.38 -3.96 -9.01
CA CYS A 4 6.61 -4.66 -10.28
C CYS A 4 5.42 -5.56 -10.65
N MET A 5 4.23 -4.97 -10.73
CA MET A 5 3.07 -5.66 -11.29
C MET A 5 3.10 -5.70 -12.84
N ALA A 6 4.15 -5.18 -13.48
CA ALA A 6 4.52 -5.54 -14.85
C ALA A 6 4.58 -7.07 -15.05
N CYS A 7 4.94 -7.80 -13.98
CA CYS A 7 4.91 -9.26 -13.97
C CYS A 7 3.51 -9.88 -13.87
N THR A 8 2.43 -9.09 -13.73
CA THR A 8 1.06 -9.64 -13.73
C THR A 8 0.56 -10.06 -15.12
N ARG A 9 1.34 -9.73 -16.18
CA ARG A 9 1.09 -10.18 -17.57
C ARG A 9 2.31 -10.88 -18.18
N PRO A 10 2.80 -11.99 -17.59
CA PRO A 10 3.95 -12.71 -18.14
C PRO A 10 3.73 -13.14 -19.59
N CYS A 11 2.48 -13.45 -19.97
CA CYS A 11 2.13 -13.83 -21.33
C CYS A 11 2.38 -12.73 -22.39
N THR A 12 2.36 -11.45 -22.02
CA THR A 12 2.69 -10.35 -22.94
C THR A 12 4.20 -10.32 -23.23
N VAL A 13 5.02 -10.53 -22.19
CA VAL A 13 6.48 -10.63 -22.31
C VAL A 13 6.88 -11.76 -23.23
N GLU A 14 6.30 -12.95 -23.05
CA GLU A 14 6.58 -14.13 -23.88
C GLU A 14 6.16 -13.90 -25.34
N LYS A 15 4.97 -13.38 -25.58
CA LYS A 15 4.48 -13.11 -26.96
C LYS A 15 5.35 -12.14 -27.73
N LYS A 16 6.01 -11.18 -27.04
CA LYS A 16 6.92 -10.19 -27.62
C LYS A 16 8.37 -10.69 -27.67
N GLY A 17 8.70 -11.88 -27.13
CA GLY A 17 10.06 -12.41 -27.04
C GLY A 17 10.99 -11.54 -26.18
N GLN A 18 10.42 -10.77 -25.25
CA GLN A 18 11.18 -9.87 -24.39
C GLN A 18 11.87 -10.62 -23.26
N GLN A 19 13.02 -10.10 -22.81
CA GLN A 19 13.69 -10.53 -21.60
C GLN A 19 13.44 -9.50 -20.51
N VAL A 20 13.08 -9.94 -19.30
CA VAL A 20 12.83 -9.06 -18.15
C VAL A 20 13.73 -9.46 -16.99
N GLU A 21 14.51 -8.51 -16.49
CA GLU A 21 15.31 -8.65 -15.28
C GLU A 21 14.65 -7.83 -14.16
N VAL A 22 14.22 -8.49 -13.09
CA VAL A 22 13.59 -7.83 -11.92
C VAL A 22 14.61 -7.79 -10.79
N LEU A 23 14.99 -6.58 -10.38
CA LEU A 23 15.95 -6.37 -9.30
C LEU A 23 15.20 -6.00 -8.00
N GLU A 24 15.36 -6.82 -6.97
CA GLU A 24 14.75 -6.61 -5.65
C GLU A 24 15.85 -6.51 -4.59
N ILE A 25 15.78 -5.49 -3.73
CA ILE A 25 16.75 -5.29 -2.66
C ILE A 25 16.61 -6.31 -1.52
N GLU A 26 15.39 -6.77 -1.26
CA GLU A 26 15.12 -7.78 -0.24
C GLU A 26 15.47 -9.19 -0.73
N GLN A 27 15.57 -10.13 0.21
CA GLN A 27 15.83 -11.55 -0.11
C GLN A 27 14.57 -12.30 -0.56
N ALA A 28 13.39 -11.69 -0.40
CA ALA A 28 12.12 -12.24 -0.83
C ALA A 28 11.15 -11.10 -1.22
N PRO A 29 10.17 -11.37 -2.09
CA PRO A 29 9.17 -10.38 -2.45
C PRO A 29 8.11 -10.24 -1.36
N PHE A 30 7.40 -9.11 -1.35
CA PHE A 30 6.26 -8.82 -0.46
C PHE A 30 6.62 -8.74 1.03
N THR A 31 7.85 -8.38 1.36
CA THR A 31 8.30 -8.23 2.75
C THR A 31 8.05 -6.83 3.34
N ARG A 32 7.66 -5.87 2.48
CA ARG A 32 7.41 -4.47 2.87
C ARG A 32 5.95 -4.07 2.65
N ALA A 33 5.71 -2.92 2.09
CA ALA A 33 4.39 -2.27 1.97
C ALA A 33 3.31 -3.10 1.25
N THR A 34 3.64 -4.05 0.38
CA THR A 34 2.64 -4.93 -0.25
C THR A 34 1.97 -5.86 0.76
N TYR A 35 2.72 -6.35 1.74
CA TYR A 35 2.19 -7.14 2.85
C TYR A 35 1.76 -6.23 4.01
N ILE A 36 2.58 -5.23 4.37
CA ILE A 36 2.39 -4.41 5.56
C ILE A 36 1.55 -3.18 5.21
N ASN A 37 0.24 -3.38 5.15
CA ASN A 37 -0.79 -2.38 4.92
C ASN A 37 -2.13 -2.91 5.46
N GLN A 38 -3.24 -2.23 5.23
CA GLN A 38 -4.58 -2.67 5.67
C GLN A 38 -5.11 -3.89 4.89
N ALA A 39 -4.38 -4.40 3.90
CA ALA A 39 -4.83 -5.46 2.98
C ALA A 39 -6.14 -5.16 2.23
N ARG A 40 -6.54 -3.91 2.14
CA ARG A 40 -7.83 -3.47 1.62
C ARG A 40 -7.85 -3.41 0.09
N VAL A 41 -8.90 -3.99 -0.50
CA VAL A 41 -9.29 -3.76 -1.89
C VAL A 41 -10.34 -2.66 -1.88
N HIS A 42 -9.94 -1.46 -2.29
CA HIS A 42 -10.77 -0.27 -2.16
C HIS A 42 -11.89 -0.19 -3.20
N MET A 43 -13.13 -0.05 -2.74
CA MET A 43 -14.26 0.39 -3.58
C MET A 43 -14.37 1.94 -3.63
N GLY A 44 -13.72 2.65 -2.71
CA GLY A 44 -13.71 4.11 -2.71
C GLY A 44 -14.27 4.80 -1.47
N TYR A 45 -14.92 4.10 -0.55
CA TYR A 45 -15.58 4.67 0.62
C TYR A 45 -14.67 5.53 1.53
N HIS A 46 -13.40 5.27 1.49
CA HIS A 46 -12.39 5.95 2.33
C HIS A 46 -12.08 7.39 1.89
N TYR A 47 -12.68 7.86 0.79
CA TYR A 47 -12.33 9.12 0.14
C TYR A 47 -13.53 10.05 -0.09
N PRO A 48 -14.33 10.39 0.93
CA PRO A 48 -15.53 11.23 0.75
C PRO A 48 -15.19 12.65 0.27
N ARG A 49 -13.95 13.11 0.50
CA ARG A 49 -13.43 14.40 0.04
C ARG A 49 -12.76 14.37 -1.33
N SER A 50 -12.65 13.18 -1.96
CA SER A 50 -12.02 13.02 -3.28
C SER A 50 -12.85 12.07 -4.17
N LEU A 51 -13.91 12.61 -4.77
CA LEU A 51 -14.83 11.85 -5.63
C LEU A 51 -14.09 11.16 -6.79
N SER A 52 -13.12 11.83 -7.41
CA SER A 52 -12.31 11.27 -8.49
C SER A 52 -11.51 10.04 -8.06
N THR A 53 -10.93 10.07 -6.85
CA THR A 53 -10.22 8.92 -6.27
C THR A 53 -11.18 7.77 -5.97
N ALA A 54 -12.38 8.07 -5.46
CA ALA A 54 -13.42 7.06 -5.18
C ALA A 54 -13.87 6.39 -6.47
N MET A 55 -14.25 7.16 -7.49
CA MET A 55 -14.72 6.64 -8.79
C MET A 55 -13.64 5.80 -9.49
N LYS A 56 -12.38 6.22 -9.45
CA LYS A 56 -11.26 5.45 -10.02
C LYS A 56 -11.09 4.11 -9.30
N SER A 57 -11.18 4.11 -7.97
CA SER A 57 -11.10 2.89 -7.16
C SER A 57 -12.26 1.93 -7.48
N ALA A 58 -13.49 2.45 -7.56
CA ALA A 58 -14.68 1.69 -7.93
C ALA A 58 -14.56 1.08 -9.34
N GLY A 59 -14.03 1.85 -10.29
CA GLY A 59 -13.86 1.41 -11.68
C GLY A 59 -12.95 0.18 -11.83
N TYR A 60 -11.94 0.05 -11.00
CA TYR A 60 -11.03 -1.11 -11.01
C TYR A 60 -11.42 -2.23 -10.03
N PHE A 61 -12.35 -1.97 -9.10
CA PHE A 61 -12.67 -2.90 -8.03
C PHE A 61 -13.13 -4.26 -8.56
N LYS A 62 -14.13 -4.26 -9.42
CA LYS A 62 -14.68 -5.50 -9.97
C LYS A 62 -13.64 -6.30 -10.73
N ARG A 63 -12.91 -5.65 -11.65
CA ARG A 63 -11.83 -6.29 -12.42
C ARG A 63 -10.78 -6.90 -11.50
N PHE A 64 -10.33 -6.16 -10.47
CA PHE A 64 -9.32 -6.66 -9.54
C PHE A 64 -9.82 -7.86 -8.73
N VAL A 65 -11.08 -7.83 -8.28
CA VAL A 65 -11.70 -8.95 -7.54
C VAL A 65 -11.83 -10.19 -8.42
N GLU A 66 -12.19 -10.02 -9.70
CA GLU A 66 -12.29 -11.13 -10.66
C GLU A 66 -10.90 -11.71 -10.99
N ASP A 67 -9.93 -10.88 -11.36
CA ASP A 67 -8.58 -11.29 -11.75
C ASP A 67 -7.81 -11.98 -10.59
N TYR A 68 -8.04 -11.56 -9.34
CA TYR A 68 -7.34 -12.03 -8.15
C TYR A 68 -8.24 -12.71 -7.12
N SER A 69 -9.38 -13.28 -7.55
CA SER A 69 -10.38 -13.90 -6.67
C SER A 69 -9.80 -14.96 -5.71
N PHE A 70 -8.77 -15.67 -6.14
CA PHE A 70 -8.09 -16.70 -5.36
C PHE A 70 -7.46 -16.16 -4.05
N CYS A 71 -7.02 -14.92 -4.02
CA CYS A 71 -6.43 -14.28 -2.83
C CYS A 71 -7.37 -13.28 -2.14
N ILE A 72 -8.54 -12.96 -2.71
CA ILE A 72 -9.49 -12.03 -2.11
C ILE A 72 -10.32 -12.72 -1.03
N HIS A 73 -10.48 -12.05 0.11
CA HIS A 73 -11.41 -12.41 1.16
C HIS A 73 -12.66 -11.55 1.07
N THR A 74 -13.79 -12.17 0.73
CA THR A 74 -15.09 -11.52 0.50
C THR A 74 -16.15 -11.90 1.55
N LYS A 75 -15.84 -12.88 2.42
CA LYS A 75 -16.82 -13.46 3.35
C LYS A 75 -16.82 -12.73 4.70
N PHE A 76 -17.03 -11.43 4.67
CA PHE A 76 -17.24 -10.62 5.87
C PHE A 76 -18.07 -9.38 5.52
N GLU A 77 -18.68 -8.76 6.52
CA GLU A 77 -19.41 -7.51 6.40
C GLU A 77 -18.48 -6.33 6.74
N GLN A 78 -18.35 -5.39 5.83
CA GLN A 78 -17.60 -4.17 6.10
C GLN A 78 -18.55 -3.05 6.48
N ILE A 79 -18.45 -2.57 7.72
CA ILE A 79 -19.30 -1.53 8.30
C ILE A 79 -18.50 -0.23 8.36
N TYR A 80 -18.96 0.77 7.62
CA TYR A 80 -18.48 2.14 7.75
C TYR A 80 -19.38 2.93 8.68
N ALA A 81 -18.80 3.80 9.47
CA ALA A 81 -19.53 4.71 10.33
C ALA A 81 -18.98 6.13 10.24
N THR A 82 -19.87 7.10 10.39
CA THR A 82 -19.57 8.51 10.58
C THR A 82 -19.70 8.84 12.06
N SER A 83 -18.76 9.64 12.58
CA SER A 83 -18.79 10.03 13.98
C SER A 83 -19.72 11.23 14.21
N SER A 84 -20.45 11.22 15.31
CA SER A 84 -21.27 12.36 15.73
C SER A 84 -20.45 13.63 16.01
N HIS A 85 -19.12 13.49 16.22
CA HIS A 85 -18.23 14.59 16.60
C HIS A 85 -16.89 14.46 15.87
N PHE A 86 -16.29 15.59 15.52
CA PHE A 86 -14.95 15.70 14.92
C PHE A 86 -14.79 14.98 13.57
N SER A 87 -15.88 14.67 12.88
CA SER A 87 -15.86 14.15 11.51
C SER A 87 -15.99 15.30 10.51
N TRP A 88 -15.29 15.18 9.37
CA TRP A 88 -15.44 16.08 8.23
C TRP A 88 -16.67 15.75 7.38
N THR A 89 -17.22 14.54 7.56
CA THR A 89 -18.35 14.01 6.80
C THR A 89 -19.38 13.43 7.77
N ASP A 90 -20.62 13.88 7.72
CA ASP A 90 -21.74 13.31 8.46
C ASP A 90 -22.44 12.17 7.70
N ALA A 91 -23.41 11.52 8.33
CA ALA A 91 -24.16 10.40 7.75
C ALA A 91 -24.92 10.77 6.46
N THR A 92 -25.39 12.00 6.34
CA THR A 92 -26.12 12.48 5.17
C THR A 92 -25.18 12.74 4.00
N GLU A 93 -24.07 13.38 4.27
CA GLU A 93 -23.01 13.66 3.30
C GLU A 93 -22.37 12.36 2.79
N PHE A 94 -22.13 11.39 3.67
CA PHE A 94 -21.60 10.09 3.27
C PHE A 94 -22.54 9.34 2.34
N ARG A 95 -23.84 9.30 2.61
CA ARG A 95 -24.82 8.68 1.73
C ARG A 95 -24.87 9.38 0.38
N LYS A 96 -24.85 10.72 0.38
CA LYS A 96 -24.81 11.51 -0.84
C LYS A 96 -23.56 11.19 -1.65
N PHE A 97 -22.39 11.18 -1.02
CA PHE A 97 -21.14 10.80 -1.64
C PHE A 97 -21.19 9.40 -2.28
N CYS A 98 -21.66 8.39 -1.56
CA CYS A 98 -21.78 7.04 -2.10
C CYS A 98 -22.70 6.99 -3.33
N LYS A 99 -23.81 7.74 -3.31
CA LYS A 99 -24.71 7.87 -4.46
C LYS A 99 -24.00 8.53 -5.65
N ASP A 100 -23.29 9.64 -5.41
CA ASP A 100 -22.58 10.39 -6.45
C ASP A 100 -21.41 9.58 -7.05
N ALA A 101 -20.74 8.76 -6.23
CA ALA A 101 -19.68 7.85 -6.65
C ALA A 101 -20.20 6.54 -7.31
N GLY A 102 -21.51 6.27 -7.24
CA GLY A 102 -22.11 5.05 -7.77
C GLY A 102 -21.72 3.78 -7.00
N ILE A 103 -21.40 3.88 -5.69
CA ILE A 103 -20.98 2.76 -4.85
C ILE A 103 -22.08 2.35 -3.86
N PRO A 104 -22.27 1.02 -3.59
CA PRO A 104 -23.34 0.53 -2.71
C PRO A 104 -23.17 1.03 -1.27
N CYS A 105 -24.27 1.48 -0.67
CA CYS A 105 -24.27 1.97 0.72
C CYS A 105 -25.65 1.70 1.34
N LYS A 106 -25.72 0.74 2.29
CA LYS A 106 -26.96 0.36 2.96
C LYS A 106 -26.92 0.81 4.42
N PRO A 107 -27.86 1.68 4.88
CA PRO A 107 -27.92 2.07 6.27
C PRO A 107 -28.16 0.90 7.21
N LEU A 108 -27.52 0.94 8.39
CA LEU A 108 -27.65 -0.02 9.47
C LEU A 108 -28.02 0.68 10.77
N PRO A 109 -28.62 -0.03 11.76
CA PRO A 109 -28.82 0.51 13.10
C PRO A 109 -27.47 0.78 13.80
N VAL A 110 -27.22 2.03 14.17
CA VAL A 110 -25.96 2.44 14.80
C VAL A 110 -25.71 1.70 16.12
N GLU A 111 -26.77 1.57 16.92
CA GLU A 111 -26.74 1.01 18.27
C GLU A 111 -26.40 -0.48 18.32
N GLU A 112 -26.51 -1.17 17.18
CA GLU A 112 -26.12 -2.58 17.08
C GLU A 112 -24.60 -2.75 17.10
N TYR A 113 -23.85 -1.76 16.60
CA TYR A 113 -22.42 -1.86 16.34
C TYR A 113 -21.57 -0.92 17.20
N PHE A 114 -22.11 0.24 17.52
CA PHE A 114 -21.37 1.32 18.15
C PHE A 114 -21.98 1.76 19.50
N GLN A 115 -21.14 2.33 20.34
CA GLN A 115 -21.59 2.90 21.63
C GLN A 115 -22.55 4.08 21.39
N PRO A 116 -23.60 4.23 22.22
CA PRO A 116 -24.61 5.26 22.05
C PRO A 116 -24.01 6.67 21.96
N GLY A 117 -24.48 7.44 20.97
CA GLY A 117 -24.12 8.85 20.78
C GLY A 117 -22.76 9.12 20.15
N LEU A 118 -21.96 8.10 19.83
CA LEU A 118 -20.63 8.30 19.23
C LEU A 118 -20.65 8.34 17.70
N CYS A 119 -21.61 7.66 17.06
CA CYS A 119 -21.78 7.69 15.61
C CYS A 119 -23.17 8.20 15.25
N ASP A 120 -23.27 8.99 14.17
CA ASP A 120 -24.53 9.49 13.61
C ASP A 120 -25.03 8.64 12.42
N GLY A 121 -24.19 7.73 11.91
CA GLY A 121 -24.53 6.78 10.87
C GLY A 121 -23.67 5.53 10.88
N ALA A 122 -24.28 4.40 10.49
CA ALA A 122 -23.61 3.13 10.22
C ALA A 122 -24.11 2.58 8.89
N PHE A 123 -23.21 1.99 8.09
CA PHE A 123 -23.50 1.60 6.73
C PHE A 123 -22.81 0.29 6.39
N LEU A 124 -23.57 -0.68 5.85
CA LEU A 124 -23.00 -1.83 5.19
C LEU A 124 -22.46 -1.40 3.81
N THR A 125 -21.21 -1.71 3.57
CA THR A 125 -20.48 -1.34 2.35
C THR A 125 -19.88 -2.59 1.69
N GLU A 126 -19.51 -2.47 0.41
CA GLU A 126 -18.88 -3.53 -0.34
C GLU A 126 -17.39 -3.25 -0.47
N GLU A 127 -16.61 -3.71 0.50
CA GLU A 127 -15.16 -3.59 0.47
C GLU A 127 -14.54 -4.90 0.97
N TYR A 128 -13.44 -5.33 0.33
CA TYR A 128 -12.84 -6.64 0.57
C TYR A 128 -11.39 -6.49 1.03
N THR A 129 -10.78 -7.61 1.39
CA THR A 129 -9.34 -7.66 1.66
C THR A 129 -8.65 -8.71 0.80
N TYR A 130 -7.36 -8.52 0.55
CA TYR A 130 -6.53 -9.48 -0.16
C TYR A 130 -5.50 -10.13 0.76
N ASP A 131 -5.16 -11.37 0.48
CA ASP A 131 -4.06 -12.06 1.15
C ASP A 131 -2.78 -11.88 0.34
N ALA A 132 -1.85 -11.11 0.90
CA ALA A 132 -0.61 -10.77 0.20
C ALA A 132 0.33 -11.98 0.02
N HIS A 133 0.29 -12.95 0.92
CA HIS A 133 1.11 -14.15 0.80
C HIS A 133 0.58 -15.09 -0.29
N ILE A 134 -0.73 -15.30 -0.35
CA ILE A 134 -1.35 -16.07 -1.44
C ILE A 134 -1.10 -15.40 -2.79
N LEU A 135 -1.21 -14.07 -2.86
CA LEU A 135 -0.91 -13.31 -4.08
C LEU A 135 0.57 -13.46 -4.49
N ARG A 136 1.49 -13.36 -3.53
CA ARG A 136 2.92 -13.56 -3.76
C ARG A 136 3.21 -14.94 -4.33
N ASP A 137 2.70 -15.97 -3.67
CA ASP A 137 2.98 -17.35 -4.05
C ASP A 137 2.46 -17.65 -5.46
N TYR A 138 1.25 -17.20 -5.77
CA TYR A 138 0.71 -17.28 -7.13
C TYR A 138 1.59 -16.56 -8.16
N LEU A 139 2.02 -15.31 -7.88
CA LEU A 139 2.86 -14.56 -8.82
C LEU A 139 4.23 -15.21 -9.01
N MET A 140 4.80 -15.81 -7.95
CA MET A 140 6.07 -16.53 -8.05
C MET A 140 5.93 -17.79 -8.91
N GLU A 141 4.84 -18.53 -8.74
CA GLU A 141 4.54 -19.71 -9.57
C GLU A 141 4.28 -19.33 -11.04
N GLU A 142 3.53 -18.24 -11.28
CA GLU A 142 3.29 -17.77 -12.65
C GLU A 142 4.59 -17.31 -13.33
N ILE A 143 5.40 -16.49 -12.67
CA ILE A 143 6.67 -15.99 -13.23
C ILE A 143 7.62 -17.16 -13.58
N ALA A 144 7.65 -18.19 -12.74
CA ALA A 144 8.52 -19.36 -12.98
C ALA A 144 8.22 -20.12 -14.28
N LYS A 145 7.02 -19.94 -14.86
CA LYS A 145 6.64 -20.54 -16.14
C LYS A 145 7.28 -19.85 -17.36
N TYR A 146 7.86 -18.65 -17.16
CA TYR A 146 8.38 -17.81 -18.24
C TYR A 146 9.90 -17.65 -18.14
N PRO A 147 10.69 -18.42 -18.92
CA PRO A 147 12.16 -18.39 -18.87
C PRO A 147 12.78 -17.02 -19.20
N GLY A 148 12.02 -16.17 -19.90
CA GLY A 148 12.41 -14.80 -20.23
C GLY A 148 12.34 -13.84 -19.06
N ILE A 149 11.80 -14.24 -17.88
CA ILE A 149 11.69 -13.38 -16.70
C ILE A 149 12.63 -13.91 -15.62
N LYS A 150 13.60 -13.09 -15.20
CA LYS A 150 14.54 -13.43 -14.14
C LYS A 150 14.36 -12.53 -12.93
N LEU A 151 14.28 -13.13 -11.76
CA LEU A 151 14.18 -12.44 -10.48
C LEU A 151 15.53 -12.47 -9.76
N HIS A 152 16.03 -11.30 -9.39
CA HIS A 152 17.30 -11.12 -8.71
C HIS A 152 17.04 -10.48 -7.33
N PHE A 153 17.15 -11.28 -6.28
CA PHE A 153 16.99 -10.83 -4.91
C PHE A 153 18.32 -10.34 -4.31
N GLY A 154 18.26 -9.48 -3.30
CA GLY A 154 19.43 -8.92 -2.63
C GLY A 154 20.23 -7.94 -3.50
N ARG A 155 19.63 -7.35 -4.54
CA ARG A 155 20.30 -6.42 -5.46
C ARG A 155 20.07 -4.99 -5.05
N LYS A 156 21.11 -4.37 -4.55
CA LYS A 156 21.12 -2.96 -4.13
C LYS A 156 21.60 -2.09 -5.29
N ILE A 157 20.69 -1.39 -5.97
CA ILE A 157 21.03 -0.51 -7.09
C ILE A 157 21.86 0.67 -6.58
N THR A 158 23.06 0.85 -7.13
CA THR A 158 24.01 1.88 -6.72
C THR A 158 24.12 3.02 -7.72
N GLU A 159 23.97 2.74 -9.00
CA GLU A 159 24.08 3.71 -10.07
C GLU A 159 23.23 3.33 -11.27
N ILE A 160 22.74 4.32 -11.99
CA ILE A 160 22.03 4.16 -13.26
C ILE A 160 22.56 5.21 -14.23
N GLU A 161 23.05 4.76 -15.37
CA GLU A 161 23.61 5.65 -16.40
C GLU A 161 22.89 5.46 -17.73
N LYS A 162 22.46 6.58 -18.33
CA LYS A 162 21.87 6.57 -19.66
C LYS A 162 22.97 6.45 -20.71
N GLN A 163 22.89 5.46 -21.57
CA GLN A 163 23.70 5.28 -22.77
C GLN A 163 22.90 5.69 -24.01
N THR A 164 23.45 5.49 -25.18
CA THR A 164 22.81 5.89 -26.45
C THR A 164 21.49 5.14 -26.69
N ASP A 165 21.45 3.83 -26.42
CA ASP A 165 20.35 2.93 -26.78
C ASP A 165 19.80 2.12 -25.58
N CYS A 166 20.38 2.31 -24.39
CA CYS A 166 19.99 1.58 -23.20
C CYS A 166 20.31 2.37 -21.92
N TYR A 167 19.79 1.88 -20.81
CA TYR A 167 20.29 2.20 -19.48
C TYR A 167 21.20 1.09 -18.98
N GLU A 168 22.29 1.50 -18.35
CA GLU A 168 23.19 0.62 -17.60
C GLU A 168 22.88 0.80 -16.11
N VAL A 169 22.41 -0.29 -15.48
CA VAL A 169 22.03 -0.33 -14.07
C VAL A 169 23.06 -1.14 -13.31
N THR A 170 23.81 -0.50 -12.43
CA THR A 170 24.78 -1.14 -11.54
C THR A 170 24.13 -1.47 -10.22
N ALA A 171 24.22 -2.73 -9.82
CA ALA A 171 23.74 -3.23 -8.53
C ALA A 171 24.87 -3.90 -7.76
N LEU A 172 24.79 -3.79 -6.43
CA LEU A 172 25.70 -4.50 -5.51
C LEU A 172 24.97 -5.74 -4.95
N HIS A 173 25.61 -6.90 -5.07
CA HIS A 173 25.16 -8.16 -4.48
C HIS A 173 26.34 -8.87 -3.81
N GLU A 174 26.23 -9.16 -2.51
CA GLU A 174 27.29 -9.84 -1.73
C GLU A 174 28.69 -9.22 -1.91
N GLY A 175 28.76 -7.89 -1.96
CA GLY A 175 30.02 -7.15 -2.13
C GLY A 175 30.55 -7.10 -3.58
N LYS A 176 29.89 -7.73 -4.54
CA LYS A 176 30.25 -7.70 -5.97
C LYS A 176 29.32 -6.79 -6.75
N GLN A 177 29.86 -6.09 -7.73
CA GLN A 177 29.06 -5.30 -8.67
C GLN A 177 28.56 -6.22 -9.80
N GLU A 178 27.27 -6.07 -10.11
CA GLU A 178 26.60 -6.64 -11.27
C GLU A 178 26.05 -5.52 -12.14
N VAL A 179 26.12 -5.65 -13.46
CA VAL A 179 25.67 -4.62 -14.41
C VAL A 179 24.60 -5.22 -15.31
N TYR A 180 23.48 -4.53 -15.40
CA TYR A 180 22.32 -4.88 -16.22
C TYR A 180 22.13 -3.81 -17.29
N ARG A 181 21.76 -4.20 -18.50
CA ARG A 181 21.50 -3.27 -19.61
C ARG A 181 20.12 -3.51 -20.18
N ALA A 182 19.34 -2.44 -20.31
CA ALA A 182 18.00 -2.53 -20.85
C ALA A 182 17.62 -1.23 -21.59
N PRO A 183 16.93 -1.32 -22.75
CA PRO A 183 16.37 -0.15 -23.43
C PRO A 183 15.14 0.41 -22.72
N PHE A 184 14.56 -0.35 -21.78
CA PHE A 184 13.39 0.02 -20.98
C PHE A 184 13.67 -0.26 -19.50
N VAL A 185 13.53 0.76 -18.64
CA VAL A 185 13.64 0.67 -17.18
C VAL A 185 12.36 1.14 -16.53
N LEU A 186 11.79 0.29 -15.67
CA LEU A 186 10.65 0.64 -14.82
C LEU A 186 11.10 0.74 -13.36
N ASN A 187 11.12 1.94 -12.82
CA ASN A 187 11.32 2.18 -11.40
C ASN A 187 9.97 2.07 -10.66
N ALA A 188 9.71 0.90 -10.14
CA ALA A 188 8.50 0.57 -9.38
C ALA A 188 8.80 0.32 -7.91
N THR A 189 9.68 1.09 -7.29
CA THR A 189 10.21 0.85 -5.95
C THR A 189 9.43 1.52 -4.82
N TYR A 190 8.26 2.11 -5.12
CA TYR A 190 7.31 2.68 -4.15
C TYR A 190 7.95 3.68 -3.19
N ALA A 191 8.19 3.29 -1.92
CA ALA A 191 8.83 4.17 -0.95
C ALA A 191 10.27 4.56 -1.32
N SER A 192 10.92 3.80 -2.19
CA SER A 192 12.28 4.09 -2.66
C SER A 192 12.34 4.79 -4.02
N VAL A 193 11.20 5.24 -4.57
CA VAL A 193 11.12 5.81 -5.93
C VAL A 193 12.09 6.98 -6.13
N ASN A 194 12.17 7.92 -5.19
CA ASN A 194 13.11 9.04 -5.26
C ASN A 194 14.56 8.59 -5.08
N GLN A 195 14.81 7.59 -4.23
CA GLN A 195 16.15 7.06 -4.02
C GLN A 195 16.72 6.44 -5.29
N ILE A 196 15.88 5.74 -6.06
CA ILE A 196 16.29 5.18 -7.34
C ILE A 196 16.46 6.29 -8.39
N LEU A 197 15.56 7.27 -8.46
CA LEU A 197 15.72 8.42 -9.35
C LEU A 197 17.04 9.14 -9.13
N ARG A 198 17.47 9.32 -7.89
CA ARG A 198 18.75 9.95 -7.54
C ARG A 198 19.98 9.10 -7.84
N LYS A 199 19.82 7.85 -8.25
CA LYS A 199 20.92 7.04 -8.82
C LYS A 199 21.07 7.22 -10.32
N VAL A 200 20.10 7.87 -10.98
CA VAL A 200 20.18 8.20 -12.41
C VAL A 200 21.00 9.48 -12.55
N LYS A 201 22.13 9.40 -13.23
CA LYS A 201 22.99 10.55 -13.49
C LYS A 201 22.22 11.66 -14.23
N GLY A 202 22.22 12.87 -13.68
CA GLY A 202 21.54 14.04 -14.25
C GLY A 202 20.02 14.12 -13.93
N ALA A 203 19.48 13.25 -13.08
CA ALA A 203 18.06 13.26 -12.70
C ALA A 203 17.80 13.70 -11.24
N GLU A 204 18.74 14.31 -10.56
CA GLU A 204 18.70 14.65 -9.13
C GLU A 204 17.56 15.60 -8.76
N THR A 205 17.00 16.32 -9.73
CA THR A 205 15.90 17.29 -9.54
C THR A 205 14.52 16.73 -9.91
N GLN A 206 14.43 15.48 -10.33
CA GLN A 206 13.20 14.85 -10.82
C GLN A 206 12.40 14.14 -9.73
N ASP A 207 12.66 14.45 -8.47
CA ASP A 207 11.99 13.83 -7.32
C ASP A 207 10.46 13.99 -7.36
N PHE A 208 9.76 12.99 -6.88
CA PHE A 208 8.36 13.14 -6.47
C PHE A 208 8.31 13.97 -5.18
N GLY A 209 7.40 14.94 -5.12
CA GLY A 209 7.15 15.71 -3.90
C GLY A 209 6.45 14.86 -2.84
N LEU A 210 7.23 14.13 -2.03
CA LEU A 210 6.72 13.14 -1.08
C LEU A 210 6.85 13.59 0.37
N LYS A 211 5.87 13.22 1.16
CA LYS A 211 5.94 13.02 2.60
C LYS A 211 6.07 11.52 2.85
N TYR A 212 6.91 11.12 3.78
CA TYR A 212 7.07 9.73 4.19
C TYR A 212 6.58 9.54 5.62
N GLU A 213 5.84 8.47 5.82
CA GLU A 213 5.36 8.07 7.15
C GLU A 213 5.87 6.67 7.48
N LEU A 214 6.53 6.52 8.63
CA LEU A 214 6.76 5.21 9.23
C LEU A 214 5.47 4.77 9.90
N CYS A 215 4.79 3.83 9.29
CA CYS A 215 3.46 3.37 9.70
C CYS A 215 3.52 2.01 10.38
N GLU A 216 2.67 1.84 11.39
CA GLU A 216 2.39 0.57 12.06
C GLU A 216 1.05 0.00 11.58
N ILE A 217 1.01 -1.30 11.34
CA ILE A 217 -0.21 -2.09 11.19
C ILE A 217 -0.22 -3.12 12.31
N ILE A 218 -1.22 -3.06 13.18
CA ILE A 218 -1.36 -4.01 14.29
C ILE A 218 -2.22 -5.19 13.84
N LEU A 219 -1.72 -6.40 14.02
CA LEU A 219 -2.51 -7.60 13.83
C LEU A 219 -3.13 -8.02 15.15
N CYS A 220 -4.43 -8.32 15.10
CA CYS A 220 -5.26 -8.68 16.24
C CYS A 220 -5.89 -10.06 16.05
N LYS A 221 -6.05 -10.80 17.14
CA LYS A 221 -6.98 -11.93 17.18
C LYS A 221 -8.37 -11.42 17.52
N ALA A 222 -9.32 -11.71 16.66
CA ALA A 222 -10.72 -11.31 16.77
C ALA A 222 -11.52 -12.35 17.57
N SER A 223 -12.47 -11.90 18.39
CA SER A 223 -13.47 -12.79 18.99
C SER A 223 -14.43 -13.32 17.90
N ASP A 224 -15.23 -14.32 18.23
CA ASP A 224 -16.19 -14.90 17.28
C ASP A 224 -17.21 -13.88 16.77
N LYS A 225 -17.55 -12.89 17.57
CA LYS A 225 -18.51 -11.83 17.23
C LYS A 225 -18.00 -10.92 16.12
N ILE A 226 -16.70 -10.61 16.09
CA ILE A 226 -16.09 -9.70 15.10
C ILE A 226 -15.40 -10.45 13.96
N ARG A 227 -15.25 -11.77 14.04
CA ARG A 227 -14.46 -12.59 13.08
C ARG A 227 -14.77 -12.27 11.60
N ASN A 228 -16.04 -12.08 11.28
CA ASN A 228 -16.51 -11.82 9.93
C ASN A 228 -17.07 -10.38 9.80
N ILE A 229 -16.55 -9.44 10.57
CA ILE A 229 -16.97 -8.04 10.52
C ILE A 229 -15.72 -7.16 10.48
N GLY A 230 -15.73 -6.17 9.59
CA GLY A 230 -14.80 -5.06 9.61
C GLY A 230 -15.50 -3.78 10.00
N PHE A 231 -14.84 -2.95 10.80
CA PHE A 231 -15.31 -1.61 11.18
C PHE A 231 -14.36 -0.55 10.68
N THR A 232 -14.91 0.53 10.16
CA THR A 232 -14.17 1.76 9.85
C THR A 232 -15.00 2.95 10.29
N VAL A 233 -14.53 3.67 11.31
CA VAL A 233 -15.01 5.03 11.60
C VAL A 233 -14.15 5.98 10.80
N MET A 234 -14.75 6.78 9.95
CA MET A 234 -14.07 7.45 8.85
C MET A 234 -14.06 8.98 8.95
N ASP A 235 -13.18 9.58 8.14
CA ASP A 235 -13.03 11.00 7.84
C ASP A 235 -12.75 11.89 9.06
N GLY A 236 -11.80 11.45 9.88
CA GLY A 236 -11.29 12.15 11.05
C GLY A 236 -10.16 11.37 11.73
N PRO A 237 -9.81 11.68 12.98
CA PRO A 237 -8.74 11.00 13.71
C PRO A 237 -9.20 9.63 14.24
N PHE A 238 -9.79 8.81 13.41
CA PHE A 238 -10.49 7.59 13.76
C PHE A 238 -9.69 6.32 13.41
N PHE A 239 -10.36 5.18 13.35
CA PHE A 239 -9.73 3.87 13.23
C PHE A 239 -10.40 2.98 12.19
N SER A 240 -9.68 1.94 11.81
CA SER A 240 -10.23 0.81 11.07
C SER A 240 -9.72 -0.49 11.67
N ILE A 241 -10.62 -1.45 11.92
CA ILE A 241 -10.31 -2.83 12.24
C ILE A 241 -11.06 -3.73 11.27
N MET A 242 -10.35 -4.63 10.57
CA MET A 242 -10.97 -5.46 9.54
C MET A 242 -10.16 -6.74 9.30
N PRO A 243 -10.77 -7.81 8.74
CA PRO A 243 -10.05 -9.02 8.40
C PRO A 243 -8.79 -8.73 7.57
N PHE A 244 -7.69 -9.37 7.92
CA PHE A 244 -6.40 -9.20 7.23
C PHE A 244 -6.19 -10.33 6.22
N GLY A 245 -6.75 -10.18 5.03
CA GLY A 245 -6.77 -11.23 4.01
C GLY A 245 -7.44 -12.51 4.53
N LYS A 246 -6.85 -13.65 4.22
CA LYS A 246 -7.32 -14.98 4.66
C LYS A 246 -6.52 -15.53 5.84
N THR A 247 -5.76 -14.68 6.54
CA THR A 247 -4.84 -15.06 7.62
C THR A 247 -5.52 -15.47 8.92
N GLY A 248 -6.81 -15.14 9.11
CA GLY A 248 -7.52 -15.30 10.36
C GLY A 248 -7.27 -14.18 11.38
N TYR A 249 -6.38 -13.24 11.11
CA TYR A 249 -6.18 -12.02 11.90
C TYR A 249 -7.05 -10.87 11.40
N HIS A 250 -7.18 -9.85 12.24
CA HIS A 250 -7.65 -8.51 11.83
C HIS A 250 -6.48 -7.53 11.86
N SER A 251 -6.48 -6.57 10.95
CA SER A 251 -5.59 -5.41 11.00
C SER A 251 -6.29 -4.26 11.73
N LEU A 252 -5.61 -3.65 12.71
CA LEU A 252 -6.04 -2.42 13.37
C LEU A 252 -5.12 -1.28 12.97
N THR A 253 -5.71 -0.17 12.56
CA THR A 253 -5.04 1.08 12.21
C THR A 253 -5.80 2.28 12.72
N SER A 254 -5.13 3.40 12.89
CA SER A 254 -5.74 4.68 13.24
C SER A 254 -5.09 5.79 12.43
N VAL A 255 -5.86 6.77 12.00
CA VAL A 255 -5.33 7.94 11.28
C VAL A 255 -4.26 8.66 12.11
N THR A 256 -4.51 8.81 13.43
CA THR A 256 -3.63 9.54 14.33
C THR A 256 -2.40 8.74 14.77
N PHE A 257 -2.55 7.44 15.02
CA PHE A 257 -1.52 6.65 15.72
C PHE A 257 -0.77 5.67 14.82
N THR A 258 -1.28 5.38 13.63
CA THR A 258 -0.58 4.54 12.64
C THR A 258 0.73 5.18 12.19
N PRO A 259 0.82 6.50 11.89
CA PRO A 259 2.10 7.14 11.62
C PRO A 259 2.87 7.41 12.92
N HIS A 260 4.03 6.78 13.09
CA HIS A 260 4.93 7.02 14.22
C HIS A 260 5.92 8.14 13.97
N LYS A 261 6.40 8.26 12.73
CA LYS A 261 7.40 9.25 12.31
C LYS A 261 7.07 9.75 10.92
N THR A 262 7.35 11.01 10.69
CA THR A 262 7.13 11.67 9.39
C THR A 262 8.41 12.36 8.93
N SER A 263 8.72 12.27 7.63
CA SER A 263 9.77 13.05 6.98
C SER A 263 9.25 13.68 5.69
N TYR A 264 9.66 14.92 5.46
CA TYR A 264 9.39 15.69 4.23
C TYR A 264 10.60 15.76 3.30
N ASP A 265 11.69 15.08 3.65
CA ASP A 265 12.89 15.02 2.84
C ASP A 265 12.63 14.19 1.57
N ALA A 266 13.30 14.51 0.48
CA ALA A 266 13.17 13.77 -0.77
C ALA A 266 13.65 12.32 -0.65
N THR A 267 14.67 12.10 0.20
CA THR A 267 15.12 10.78 0.65
C THR A 267 15.08 10.78 2.18
N PRO A 268 14.05 10.18 2.79
CA PRO A 268 13.81 10.33 4.22
C PRO A 268 14.95 9.73 5.05
N GLN A 269 15.33 10.47 6.09
CA GLN A 269 16.23 9.99 7.13
C GLN A 269 15.45 9.99 8.44
N PHE A 270 15.28 8.80 9.02
CA PHE A 270 14.69 8.68 10.34
C PHE A 270 15.80 8.37 11.35
N PRO A 271 15.94 9.16 12.44
CA PRO A 271 16.79 8.78 13.54
C PRO A 271 16.19 7.53 14.19
N CYS A 272 16.65 6.36 13.77
CA CYS A 272 16.33 5.11 14.46
C CYS A 272 17.10 5.12 15.79
N VAL A 273 16.38 5.08 16.89
CA VAL A 273 16.97 5.15 18.24
C VAL A 273 17.70 3.83 18.53
N GLY A 274 19.01 3.91 18.78
CA GLY A 274 19.84 2.79 19.19
C GLY A 274 21.19 2.73 18.45
N GLU A 275 22.22 2.21 19.08
CA GLU A 275 23.60 2.13 18.56
C GLU A 275 23.75 1.30 17.27
N ASN A 276 22.74 0.48 16.92
CA ASN A 276 22.69 -0.35 15.72
C ASN A 276 21.60 0.07 14.72
N GLY A 277 20.97 1.24 14.89
CA GLY A 277 19.78 1.67 14.14
C GLY A 277 20.02 2.18 12.73
N ASN A 278 20.99 1.64 12.01
CA ASN A 278 21.40 2.15 10.70
C ASN A 278 20.78 1.40 9.50
N CYS A 279 19.55 0.91 9.62
CA CYS A 279 18.86 0.23 8.50
C CYS A 279 18.66 1.12 7.27
N CYS A 280 18.68 2.45 7.43
CA CYS A 280 18.49 3.44 6.36
C CYS A 280 19.82 4.14 6.00
N GLN A 281 20.90 3.39 5.81
CA GLN A 281 22.22 3.95 5.47
C GLN A 281 22.42 4.16 3.96
N GLY A 282 23.25 5.16 3.64
CA GLY A 282 23.71 5.37 2.27
C GLY A 282 22.61 5.73 1.27
N GLY A 283 21.53 6.39 1.73
CA GLY A 283 20.41 6.80 0.88
C GLY A 283 19.45 5.66 0.52
N PHE A 284 19.48 4.53 1.26
CA PHE A 284 18.52 3.44 1.10
C PHE A 284 17.61 3.35 2.32
N LEU A 285 16.30 3.09 2.07
CA LEU A 285 15.37 2.73 3.13
C LEU A 285 15.52 1.24 3.47
N GLY A 286 15.82 0.96 4.72
CA GLY A 286 15.79 -0.40 5.26
C GLY A 286 14.37 -0.94 5.42
N ASN A 287 14.26 -2.23 5.72
CA ASN A 287 12.99 -2.83 6.11
C ASN A 287 12.67 -2.43 7.57
N CYS A 288 11.68 -1.54 7.74
CA CYS A 288 11.31 -1.03 9.07
C CYS A 288 10.77 -2.14 9.99
N ASN A 289 10.21 -3.21 9.41
CA ASN A 289 9.69 -4.33 10.19
C ASN A 289 10.80 -5.12 10.91
N ASP A 290 11.97 -5.19 10.30
CA ASP A 290 13.15 -5.91 10.81
C ASP A 290 14.16 -4.96 11.49
N CYS A 291 13.86 -3.66 11.51
CA CYS A 291 14.77 -2.65 12.09
C CYS A 291 14.78 -2.74 13.62
N PRO A 292 15.97 -2.87 14.26
CA PRO A 292 16.07 -2.85 15.73
C PRO A 292 15.65 -1.51 16.34
N GLY A 293 15.72 -0.41 15.57
CA GLY A 293 15.29 0.92 15.99
C GLY A 293 13.82 1.23 15.66
N ARG A 294 13.00 0.22 15.35
CA ARG A 294 11.57 0.43 15.16
C ARG A 294 10.91 0.96 16.43
N PRO A 295 9.86 1.80 16.33
CA PRO A 295 9.17 2.33 17.50
C PRO A 295 8.46 1.22 18.30
N GLU A 296 8.17 1.51 19.56
CA GLU A 296 7.21 0.73 20.33
C GLU A 296 5.82 0.80 19.69
N SER A 297 5.02 -0.24 19.92
CA SER A 297 3.66 -0.30 19.35
C SER A 297 2.74 0.75 19.97
N ALA A 298 1.94 1.38 19.14
CA ALA A 298 0.85 2.25 19.56
C ALA A 298 -0.45 1.48 19.92
N TRP A 299 -0.33 0.19 20.26
CA TRP A 299 -1.45 -0.68 20.59
C TRP A 299 -2.42 -0.08 21.61
N GLU A 300 -1.90 0.43 22.73
CA GLU A 300 -2.75 0.96 23.80
C GLU A 300 -3.63 2.11 23.30
N TYR A 301 -3.07 3.01 22.48
CA TYR A 301 -3.81 4.13 21.91
C TYR A 301 -4.83 3.68 20.85
N MET A 302 -4.41 2.86 19.90
CA MET A 302 -5.29 2.39 18.82
C MET A 302 -6.41 1.50 19.34
N SER A 303 -6.11 0.58 20.26
CA SER A 303 -7.12 -0.32 20.82
C SER A 303 -8.11 0.41 21.73
N THR A 304 -7.64 1.39 22.53
CA THR A 304 -8.51 2.22 23.37
C THR A 304 -9.46 3.05 22.51
N LEU A 305 -8.96 3.65 21.42
CA LEU A 305 -9.79 4.40 20.47
C LEU A 305 -10.87 3.51 19.85
N ALA A 306 -10.50 2.33 19.36
CA ALA A 306 -11.46 1.41 18.75
C ALA A 306 -12.52 0.93 19.75
N ARG A 307 -12.10 0.50 20.96
CA ARG A 307 -13.00 0.07 22.04
C ARG A 307 -13.93 1.19 22.54
N LYS A 308 -13.49 2.45 22.47
CA LYS A 308 -14.35 3.58 22.80
C LYS A 308 -15.58 3.65 21.90
N TYR A 309 -15.43 3.37 20.63
CA TYR A 309 -16.52 3.47 19.65
C TYR A 309 -17.33 2.19 19.52
N MET A 310 -16.66 1.02 19.52
CA MET A 310 -17.31 -0.26 19.29
C MET A 310 -18.03 -0.76 20.55
N ARG A 311 -19.07 -1.54 20.38
CA ARG A 311 -19.69 -2.23 21.50
C ARG A 311 -18.75 -3.29 22.08
N GLU A 312 -18.86 -3.58 23.39
CA GLU A 312 -17.95 -4.44 24.14
C GLU A 312 -17.88 -5.88 23.62
N GLU A 313 -18.98 -6.39 23.05
CA GLU A 313 -19.02 -7.73 22.47
C GLU A 313 -18.11 -7.92 21.26
N TYR A 314 -17.70 -6.84 20.57
CA TYR A 314 -16.76 -6.86 19.45
C TYR A 314 -15.31 -6.83 19.94
N ALA A 315 -14.93 -7.81 20.74
CA ALA A 315 -13.65 -7.87 21.41
C ALA A 315 -12.52 -8.36 20.47
N PHE A 316 -11.32 -7.82 20.68
CA PHE A 316 -10.09 -8.22 20.00
C PHE A 316 -8.89 -8.07 20.94
N ILE A 317 -7.83 -8.82 20.66
CA ILE A 317 -6.59 -8.79 21.46
C ILE A 317 -5.38 -8.63 20.55
N TYR A 318 -4.32 -8.02 21.07
CA TYR A 318 -3.05 -7.84 20.39
C TYR A 318 -2.39 -9.16 20.02
N GLU A 319 -1.84 -9.24 18.83
CA GLU A 319 -0.99 -10.35 18.42
C GLU A 319 0.43 -9.86 18.09
N LYS A 320 0.56 -8.94 17.15
CA LYS A 320 1.86 -8.36 16.76
C LYS A 320 1.70 -7.07 15.97
N SER A 321 2.78 -6.31 15.91
CA SER A 321 2.89 -5.10 15.07
C SER A 321 3.80 -5.34 13.88
N LEU A 322 3.42 -4.78 12.73
CA LEU A 322 4.17 -4.76 11.49
C LEU A 322 4.45 -3.30 11.13
N PHE A 323 5.66 -3.01 10.65
CA PHE A 323 6.09 -1.64 10.32
C PHE A 323 6.50 -1.51 8.86
N SER A 324 6.04 -0.45 8.21
CA SER A 324 6.36 -0.18 6.81
C SER A 324 6.42 1.32 6.53
N MET A 325 7.21 1.70 5.53
CA MET A 325 7.26 3.06 5.03
C MET A 325 6.15 3.31 4.01
N LYS A 326 5.40 4.41 4.21
CA LYS A 326 4.32 4.86 3.33
C LYS A 326 4.68 6.22 2.72
N PRO A 327 4.94 6.32 1.41
CA PRO A 327 5.07 7.59 0.72
C PRO A 327 3.69 8.17 0.41
N ILE A 328 3.54 9.47 0.57
CA ILE A 328 2.33 10.24 0.30
C ILE A 328 2.71 11.45 -0.52
N LEU A 329 1.99 11.73 -1.60
CA LEU A 329 2.19 12.98 -2.35
C LEU A 329 1.82 14.18 -1.46
N LYS A 330 2.71 15.16 -1.35
CA LYS A 330 2.44 16.39 -0.59
C LYS A 330 1.21 17.12 -1.11
N ALA A 331 0.99 17.12 -2.42
CA ALA A 331 -0.19 17.71 -3.05
C ALA A 331 -1.51 17.04 -2.65
N SER A 332 -1.47 15.80 -2.16
CA SER A 332 -2.65 15.02 -1.77
C SER A 332 -3.01 15.14 -0.28
N GLU A 333 -2.30 15.96 0.49
CA GLU A 333 -2.59 16.13 1.92
C GLU A 333 -3.89 16.89 2.18
N ILE A 334 -4.36 17.69 1.20
CA ILE A 334 -5.57 18.51 1.35
C ILE A 334 -6.84 17.66 1.21
N ASP A 335 -6.87 16.74 0.26
CA ASP A 335 -8.05 15.96 -0.13
C ASP A 335 -7.94 14.46 0.17
N ASP A 336 -6.84 14.04 0.80
CA ASP A 336 -6.50 12.63 1.05
C ASP A 336 -6.45 11.75 -0.19
N SER A 337 -6.36 12.34 -1.39
CA SER A 337 -6.24 11.57 -2.63
C SER A 337 -5.01 10.65 -2.61
N ARG A 338 -5.11 9.54 -3.33
CA ARG A 338 -4.01 8.57 -3.46
C ARG A 338 -3.90 8.15 -4.93
N PRO A 339 -3.54 9.09 -5.83
CA PRO A 339 -3.41 8.76 -7.24
C PRO A 339 -2.21 7.84 -7.47
N THR A 340 -2.31 7.00 -8.49
CA THR A 340 -1.12 6.42 -9.13
C THR A 340 -0.52 7.48 -10.02
N VAL A 341 0.76 7.77 -9.84
CA VAL A 341 1.49 8.75 -10.66
C VAL A 341 2.58 8.04 -11.44
N ILE A 342 2.54 8.19 -12.75
CA ILE A 342 3.51 7.64 -13.69
C ILE A 342 4.23 8.80 -14.35
N ARG A 343 5.56 8.77 -14.34
CA ARG A 343 6.42 9.79 -14.95
C ARG A 343 7.48 9.16 -15.82
N ALA A 344 7.56 9.57 -17.06
CA ALA A 344 8.69 9.27 -17.93
C ALA A 344 9.82 10.27 -17.64
N LEU A 345 11.01 9.77 -17.34
CA LEU A 345 12.24 10.55 -17.27
C LEU A 345 12.87 10.69 -18.67
N SER A 346 12.70 9.66 -19.49
CA SER A 346 13.24 9.60 -20.86
C SER A 346 12.36 8.68 -21.70
N GLU A 347 12.23 9.02 -22.99
CA GLU A 347 11.46 8.25 -23.96
C GLU A 347 12.34 7.35 -24.83
N ASP A 348 13.63 7.65 -24.97
CA ASP A 348 14.59 6.83 -25.72
C ASP A 348 16.01 6.99 -25.13
N PRO A 349 16.60 5.94 -24.57
CA PRO A 349 15.96 4.76 -24.04
C PRO A 349 14.93 5.12 -22.97
N VAL A 350 13.95 4.25 -22.77
CA VAL A 350 12.81 4.52 -21.88
C VAL A 350 13.17 4.38 -20.41
N PHE A 351 12.83 5.39 -19.60
CA PHE A 351 12.86 5.29 -18.14
C PHE A 351 11.56 5.83 -17.55
N ILE A 352 10.80 4.97 -16.90
CA ILE A 352 9.53 5.31 -16.27
C ILE A 352 9.62 5.06 -14.76
N SER A 353 9.10 6.00 -13.97
CA SER A 353 8.91 5.84 -12.53
C SER A 353 7.42 5.81 -12.20
N VAL A 354 7.01 4.87 -11.36
CA VAL A 354 5.64 4.76 -10.87
C VAL A 354 5.57 4.87 -9.36
N LEU A 355 4.67 5.72 -8.89
CA LEU A 355 4.22 5.78 -7.50
C LEU A 355 2.79 5.27 -7.45
N SER A 356 2.59 4.03 -6.99
CA SER A 356 1.27 3.41 -6.90
C SER A 356 0.47 3.97 -5.71
N GLY A 357 -0.79 4.33 -5.95
CA GLY A 357 -1.71 4.77 -4.90
C GLY A 357 -2.38 3.61 -4.15
N LYS A 358 -2.81 2.56 -4.87
CA LYS A 358 -3.58 1.42 -4.35
C LYS A 358 -3.26 0.13 -5.10
N ILE A 359 -3.54 -1.00 -4.46
CA ILE A 359 -3.31 -2.32 -5.08
C ILE A 359 -4.18 -2.52 -6.34
N ASN A 360 -5.43 -2.10 -6.32
CA ASN A 360 -6.35 -2.29 -7.43
C ASN A 360 -6.17 -1.27 -8.59
N THR A 361 -5.26 -0.29 -8.46
CA THR A 361 -4.90 0.62 -9.57
C THR A 361 -3.69 0.15 -10.38
N VAL A 362 -3.29 -1.08 -10.23
CA VAL A 362 -2.20 -1.72 -10.98
C VAL A 362 -2.37 -1.58 -12.50
N TYR A 363 -3.59 -1.57 -12.97
CA TYR A 363 -3.97 -1.45 -14.39
C TYR A 363 -3.61 -0.09 -15.01
N ASP A 364 -3.27 0.92 -14.21
CA ASP A 364 -2.79 2.20 -14.73
C ASP A 364 -1.47 2.08 -15.51
N LEU A 365 -0.74 0.98 -15.34
CA LEU A 365 0.49 0.68 -16.08
C LEU A 365 0.24 0.04 -17.45
N ASP A 366 -0.94 -0.53 -17.70
CA ASP A 366 -1.24 -1.23 -18.96
C ASP A 366 -0.83 -0.44 -20.22
N PRO A 367 -1.15 0.88 -20.35
CA PRO A 367 -0.80 1.65 -21.54
C PRO A 367 0.71 1.85 -21.77
N PHE A 368 1.54 1.63 -20.77
CA PHE A 368 3.00 1.81 -20.84
C PHE A 368 3.74 0.50 -21.09
N LEU A 369 3.05 -0.63 -20.95
CA LEU A 369 3.64 -1.97 -21.06
C LEU A 369 3.15 -2.71 -22.31
N ASP A 370 2.05 -2.26 -22.92
CA ASP A 370 1.53 -2.75 -24.22
C ASP A 370 2.31 -2.16 -25.39
#